data_b95570da719c7d2f081b40e1a53aae92
#
_entry.id   b95570da719c7d2f081b40e1a53aae92
#
_cell.length_a   1.000
_cell.length_b   1.000
_cell.length_c   1.000
_cell.angle_alpha   90.00
_cell.angle_beta   90.00
_cell.angle_gamma   90.00
#
_symmetry.space_group_name_H-M   'P 1'
#
loop_
_entity.id
_entity.type
_entity.pdbx_description
1 polymer ?
#
loop_
_entity_poly.entity_id
_entity_poly.type
_entity_poly.pdbx_seq_one_letter_code
_entity_poly.pdbx_strand_id
1 'polypeptide(L)'
;MTYRADDRRYDTMEYRHTGRSGLKLPVISLGLWQNFGGTRDYPSAFEILGYAFDHGVTHFDLANNYGPPPGAAEELFGQVLARDFRPYRDEMIISSKAGWGMWPGPYGDWGSRKYLIASCDRV
;
A
#
# COMPACT_ATOMS: atom_id res chain seq x y z
N MET A 1 19.73 -0.25 -11.87
CA MET A 1 20.30 -0.26 -10.51
C MET A 1 19.21 -0.67 -9.52
N THR A 2 19.60 -1.39 -8.50
CA THR A 2 18.68 -1.75 -7.42
C THR A 2 18.46 -0.54 -6.52
N TYR A 3 17.21 -0.28 -6.13
CA TYR A 3 16.89 0.78 -5.20
C TYR A 3 17.56 0.53 -3.84
N ARG A 4 18.10 1.59 -3.28
CA ARG A 4 18.61 1.62 -1.92
C ARG A 4 17.96 2.80 -1.19
N ALA A 5 17.28 2.50 -0.10
CA ALA A 5 16.64 3.53 0.72
C ALA A 5 17.67 4.46 1.37
N ASP A 6 17.29 5.72 1.54
CA ASP A 6 18.13 6.70 2.23
C ASP A 6 18.38 6.24 3.68
N ASP A 7 19.64 6.23 4.09
CA ASP A 7 20.03 5.80 5.43
C ASP A 7 19.49 6.74 6.53
N ARG A 8 19.17 8.00 6.18
CA ARG A 8 18.63 9.03 7.09
C ARG A 8 17.10 9.16 7.02
N ARG A 9 16.39 8.24 6.38
CA ARG A 9 14.93 8.33 6.17
C ARG A 9 14.11 8.51 7.45
N TYR A 10 14.65 8.11 8.59
CA TYR A 10 13.97 8.22 9.88
C TYR A 10 14.36 9.45 10.71
N ASP A 11 15.28 10.29 10.22
CA ASP A 11 15.85 11.37 11.04
C ASP A 11 14.85 12.49 11.38
N THR A 12 13.88 12.77 10.52
CA THR A 12 12.98 13.90 10.67
C THR A 12 11.51 13.53 10.81
N MET A 13 11.11 12.31 10.44
CA MET A 13 9.72 11.88 10.56
C MET A 13 9.35 11.58 12.01
N GLU A 14 8.23 12.13 12.46
CA GLU A 14 7.64 11.79 13.75
C GLU A 14 6.78 10.53 13.63
N TYR A 15 6.91 9.60 14.58
CA TYR A 15 6.11 8.39 14.67
C TYR A 15 5.33 8.37 15.97
N ARG A 16 4.05 8.00 15.91
CA ARG A 16 3.14 7.98 17.05
C ARG A 16 2.56 6.60 17.26
N HIS A 17 2.43 6.21 18.52
CA HIS A 17 1.79 4.96 18.89
C HIS A 17 0.32 4.93 18.45
N THR A 18 -0.12 3.80 17.92
CA THR A 18 -1.50 3.52 17.55
C THR A 18 -2.18 2.76 18.69
N GLY A 19 -2.67 3.51 19.66
CA GLY A 19 -3.29 2.93 20.85
C GLY A 19 -2.37 1.94 21.56
N ARG A 20 -2.85 0.73 21.82
CA ARG A 20 -2.13 -0.33 22.55
C ARG A 20 -1.63 -1.45 21.63
N SER A 21 -1.67 -1.26 20.32
CA SER A 21 -1.32 -2.30 19.34
C SER A 21 0.18 -2.59 19.23
N GLY A 22 1.02 -1.69 19.76
CA GLY A 22 2.47 -1.74 19.51
C GLY A 22 2.91 -1.13 18.18
N LEU A 23 1.98 -0.79 17.29
CA LEU A 23 2.28 -0.13 16.03
C LEU A 23 2.59 1.35 16.25
N LYS A 24 3.52 1.86 15.46
CA LYS A 24 3.82 3.29 15.38
C LYS A 24 3.62 3.74 13.94
N LEU A 25 2.70 4.66 13.73
CA LEU A 25 2.46 5.24 12.41
C LEU A 25 3.24 6.55 12.24
N PRO A 26 3.75 6.82 11.04
CA PRO A 26 4.27 8.15 10.73
C PRO A 26 3.13 9.17 10.79
N VAL A 27 3.44 10.42 11.10
CA VAL A 27 2.43 11.49 11.11
C VAL A 27 1.85 11.77 9.72
N ILE A 28 2.54 11.32 8.67
CA ILE A 28 2.08 11.37 7.29
C ILE A 28 2.08 9.96 6.72
N SER A 29 0.95 9.56 6.15
CA SER A 29 0.79 8.29 5.40
C SER A 29 0.55 8.59 3.93
N LEU A 30 0.94 7.69 3.04
CA LEU A 30 0.67 7.81 1.62
C LEU A 30 -0.52 6.93 1.22
N GLY A 31 -1.60 7.59 0.77
CA GLY A 31 -2.75 6.90 0.19
C GLY A 31 -2.57 6.65 -1.30
N LEU A 32 -2.91 5.45 -1.76
CA LEU A 32 -2.71 5.05 -3.15
C LEU A 32 -4.02 5.06 -3.96
N TRP A 33 -4.95 5.93 -3.61
CA TRP A 33 -6.19 6.07 -4.36
C TRP A 33 -6.02 6.95 -5.60
N GLN A 34 -6.59 6.54 -6.73
CA GLN A 34 -6.68 7.24 -8.02
C GLN A 34 -5.33 7.47 -8.77
N ASN A 35 -4.24 7.71 -8.10
CA ASN A 35 -2.97 8.09 -8.73
C ASN A 35 -2.01 6.91 -8.93
N PHE A 36 -2.40 5.70 -8.53
CA PHE A 36 -1.57 4.50 -8.60
C PHE A 36 -2.29 3.35 -9.32
N GLY A 37 -3.13 3.69 -10.29
CA GLY A 37 -3.85 2.72 -11.09
C GLY A 37 -3.18 2.38 -12.41
N GLY A 38 -3.94 1.72 -13.30
CA GLY A 38 -3.45 1.24 -14.59
C GLY A 38 -3.04 2.32 -15.59
N THR A 39 -3.28 3.60 -15.30
CA THR A 39 -2.84 4.72 -16.15
C THR A 39 -1.48 5.28 -15.76
N ARG A 40 -0.92 4.84 -14.63
CA ARG A 40 0.40 5.28 -14.17
C ARG A 40 1.44 4.22 -14.46
N ASP A 41 2.51 4.62 -15.11
CA ASP A 41 3.63 3.75 -15.38
C ASP A 41 4.45 3.47 -14.11
N TYR A 42 5.18 2.36 -14.13
CA TYR A 42 5.99 1.93 -12.99
C TYR A 42 7.03 2.98 -12.55
N PRO A 43 7.84 3.57 -13.45
CA PRO A 43 8.84 4.56 -13.03
C PRO A 43 8.24 5.76 -12.30
N SER A 44 7.14 6.31 -12.79
CA SER A 44 6.48 7.47 -12.16
C SER A 44 5.87 7.10 -10.80
N ALA A 45 5.29 5.92 -10.68
CA ALA A 45 4.76 5.44 -9.41
C ALA A 45 5.89 5.21 -8.40
N PHE A 46 6.97 4.57 -8.83
CA PHE A 46 8.11 4.29 -7.95
C PHE A 46 8.81 5.57 -7.51
N GLU A 47 8.91 6.59 -8.36
CA GLU A 47 9.48 7.88 -7.98
C GLU A 47 8.78 8.48 -6.76
N ILE A 48 7.44 8.44 -6.72
CA ILE A 48 6.65 8.94 -5.59
C ILE A 48 6.82 8.05 -4.36
N LEU A 49 6.70 6.74 -4.53
CA LEU A 49 6.77 5.78 -3.44
C LEU A 49 8.17 5.74 -2.80
N GLY A 50 9.21 5.74 -3.62
CA GLY A 50 10.59 5.78 -3.17
C GLY A 50 10.92 7.08 -2.45
N TYR A 51 10.50 8.22 -3.00
CA TYR A 51 10.67 9.52 -2.35
C TYR A 51 9.98 9.55 -0.98
N ALA A 52 8.74 9.08 -0.91
CA ALA A 52 8.00 9.02 0.35
C ALA A 52 8.74 8.17 1.40
N PHE A 53 9.19 6.98 1.02
CA PHE A 53 9.91 6.10 1.92
C PHE A 53 11.26 6.69 2.35
N ASP A 54 12.00 7.30 1.44
CA ASP A 54 13.27 7.99 1.73
C ASP A 54 13.10 9.18 2.69
N HIS A 55 11.87 9.65 2.88
CA HIS A 55 11.52 10.72 3.83
C HIS A 55 10.75 10.20 5.06
N GLY A 56 10.75 8.90 5.29
CA GLY A 56 10.21 8.31 6.51
C GLY A 56 8.74 7.93 6.47
N VAL A 57 8.08 8.00 5.32
CA VAL A 57 6.72 7.47 5.17
C VAL A 57 6.79 5.95 5.13
N THR A 58 6.38 5.32 6.22
CA THR A 58 6.38 3.86 6.37
C THR A 58 5.02 3.22 6.23
N HIS A 59 3.95 4.03 6.15
CA HIS A 59 2.58 3.55 6.01
C HIS A 59 2.02 3.87 4.62
N PHE A 60 1.65 2.82 3.89
CA PHE A 60 1.04 2.88 2.58
C PHE A 60 -0.38 2.32 2.66
N ASP A 61 -1.36 3.14 2.29
CA ASP A 61 -2.78 2.80 2.46
C ASP A 61 -3.43 2.50 1.11
N LEU A 62 -3.95 1.31 0.99
CA LEU A 62 -4.59 0.77 -0.19
C LEU A 62 -6.05 0.39 0.08
N ALA A 63 -6.73 -0.08 -0.94
CA ALA A 63 -7.96 -0.82 -0.87
C ALA A 63 -8.03 -1.78 -2.07
N ASN A 64 -8.78 -2.87 -1.92
CA ASN A 64 -8.89 -3.87 -2.98
C ASN A 64 -9.44 -3.32 -4.30
N ASN A 65 -10.24 -2.24 -4.25
CA ASN A 65 -10.82 -1.60 -5.43
C ASN A 65 -10.09 -0.34 -5.90
N TYR A 66 -8.97 0.03 -5.28
CA TYR A 66 -8.23 1.21 -5.74
C TYR A 66 -7.64 1.00 -7.13
N GLY A 67 -7.81 2.03 -7.95
CA GLY A 67 -7.39 2.05 -9.35
C GLY A 67 -7.49 3.46 -9.92
N PRO A 68 -8.15 3.63 -11.08
CA PRO A 68 -8.77 2.63 -11.96
C PRO A 68 -7.77 1.73 -12.71
N PRO A 69 -8.17 0.50 -13.12
CA PRO A 69 -9.37 -0.22 -12.71
C PRO A 69 -9.27 -0.78 -11.28
N PRO A 70 -10.38 -1.30 -10.68
CA PRO A 70 -10.32 -1.91 -9.36
C PRO A 70 -9.24 -3.00 -9.25
N GLY A 71 -8.40 -2.89 -8.22
CA GLY A 71 -7.27 -3.79 -8.01
C GLY A 71 -5.93 -3.32 -8.59
N ALA A 72 -5.94 -2.34 -9.49
CA ALA A 72 -4.73 -1.90 -10.17
C ALA A 72 -3.71 -1.25 -9.22
N ALA A 73 -4.16 -0.57 -8.17
CA ALA A 73 -3.26 0.06 -7.20
C ALA A 73 -2.51 -0.99 -6.37
N GLU A 74 -3.20 -2.04 -5.90
CA GLU A 74 -2.57 -3.16 -5.19
C GLU A 74 -1.58 -3.91 -6.09
N GLU A 75 -1.95 -4.15 -7.34
CA GLU A 75 -1.06 -4.79 -8.31
C GLU A 75 0.21 -3.98 -8.55
N LEU A 76 0.07 -2.67 -8.79
CA LEU A 76 1.22 -1.79 -9.00
C LEU A 76 2.11 -1.71 -7.76
N PHE A 77 1.52 -1.55 -6.58
CA PHE A 77 2.29 -1.54 -5.33
C PHE A 77 2.97 -2.89 -5.06
N GLY A 78 2.29 -4.00 -5.39
CA GLY A 78 2.87 -5.34 -5.31
C GLY A 78 4.11 -5.51 -6.18
N GLN A 79 4.11 -4.94 -7.38
CA GLN A 79 5.30 -4.91 -8.24
C GLN A 79 6.44 -4.12 -7.62
N VAL A 80 6.15 -2.95 -7.05
CA VAL A 80 7.14 -2.13 -6.34
C VAL A 80 7.71 -2.87 -5.13
N LEU A 81 6.82 -3.50 -4.36
CA LEU A 81 7.23 -4.29 -3.20
C LEU A 81 8.16 -5.44 -3.59
N ALA A 82 7.82 -6.18 -4.64
CA ALA A 82 8.61 -7.32 -5.09
C ALA A 82 9.97 -6.92 -5.67
N ARG A 83 10.04 -5.81 -6.40
CA ARG A 83 11.24 -5.41 -7.14
C ARG A 83 12.19 -4.56 -6.31
N ASP A 84 11.65 -3.58 -5.57
CA ASP A 84 12.46 -2.52 -4.98
C ASP A 84 12.33 -2.43 -3.45
N PHE A 85 11.15 -2.70 -2.89
CA PHE A 85 10.90 -2.57 -1.45
C PHE A 85 11.06 -3.86 -0.65
N ARG A 86 11.28 -4.99 -1.31
CA ARG A 86 11.37 -6.28 -0.63
C ARG A 86 12.36 -6.31 0.55
N PRO A 87 13.56 -5.70 0.47
CA PRO A 87 14.49 -5.67 1.60
C PRO A 87 13.98 -4.88 2.81
N TYR A 88 12.98 -4.01 2.59
CA TYR A 88 12.46 -3.09 3.60
C TYR A 88 11.05 -3.46 4.06
N ARG A 89 10.53 -4.65 3.66
CA ARG A 89 9.15 -5.04 3.96
C ARG A 89 8.80 -4.93 5.45
N ASP A 90 9.70 -5.34 6.33
CA ASP A 90 9.47 -5.33 7.78
C ASP A 90 9.52 -3.93 8.41
N GLU A 91 9.97 -2.93 7.66
CA GLU A 91 9.95 -1.52 8.06
C GLU A 91 8.62 -0.83 7.67
N MET A 92 7.76 -1.51 6.92
CA MET A 92 6.54 -0.93 6.34
C MET A 92 5.29 -1.48 6.97
N ILE A 93 4.30 -0.61 7.12
CA ILE A 93 2.92 -0.96 7.41
C ILE A 93 2.14 -0.77 6.11
N ILE A 94 1.53 -1.84 5.64
CA ILE A 94 0.68 -1.83 4.45
C ILE A 94 -0.73 -2.12 4.91
N SER A 95 -1.62 -1.17 4.74
CA SER A 95 -3.04 -1.34 5.04
C SER A 95 -3.85 -1.45 3.76
N SER A 96 -4.85 -2.30 3.78
CA SER A 96 -5.82 -2.41 2.70
C SER A 96 -7.23 -2.58 3.26
N LYS A 97 -8.21 -2.52 2.40
CA LYS A 97 -9.64 -2.54 2.76
C LYS A 97 -10.37 -3.43 1.78
N ALA A 98 -11.48 -4.01 2.24
CA ALA A 98 -12.43 -4.73 1.42
C ALA A 98 -13.84 -4.19 1.70
N GLY A 99 -14.79 -4.43 0.79
CA GLY A 99 -16.18 -4.01 0.97
C GLY A 99 -16.88 -3.57 -0.31
N TRP A 100 -16.14 -3.18 -1.33
CA TRP A 100 -16.69 -2.77 -2.63
C TRP A 100 -16.79 -3.94 -3.61
N GLY A 101 -17.63 -3.76 -4.63
CA GLY A 101 -17.82 -4.76 -5.66
C GLY A 101 -16.55 -5.09 -6.43
N MET A 102 -16.12 -6.35 -6.39
CA MET A 102 -14.90 -6.82 -7.00
C MET A 102 -15.09 -7.90 -8.06
N TRP A 103 -16.18 -8.65 -7.97
CA TRP A 103 -16.54 -9.68 -8.94
C TRP A 103 -18.06 -9.86 -8.99
N PRO A 104 -18.62 -10.46 -10.08
CA PRO A 104 -20.05 -10.65 -10.22
C PRO A 104 -20.63 -11.62 -9.18
N GLY A 105 -21.92 -11.45 -8.89
CA GLY A 105 -22.68 -12.35 -8.04
C GLY A 105 -22.84 -11.86 -6.60
N PRO A 106 -23.55 -12.61 -5.78
CA PRO A 106 -23.96 -12.15 -4.44
C PRO A 106 -22.84 -12.11 -3.41
N TYR A 107 -21.66 -12.65 -3.72
CA TYR A 107 -20.51 -12.70 -2.80
C TYR A 107 -19.34 -11.83 -3.25
N GLY A 108 -19.57 -10.94 -4.21
CA GLY A 108 -18.54 -10.08 -4.79
C GLY A 108 -18.33 -8.73 -4.09
N ASP A 109 -19.08 -8.46 -3.01
CA ASP A 109 -19.03 -7.19 -2.28
C ASP A 109 -19.38 -7.34 -0.79
N TRP A 110 -19.34 -6.19 -0.09
CA TRP A 110 -19.64 -6.04 1.33
C TRP A 110 -18.71 -6.79 2.28
N GLY A 111 -19.23 -7.21 3.42
CA GLY A 111 -18.44 -7.56 4.58
C GLY A 111 -18.62 -9.00 5.05
N SER A 112 -19.13 -9.91 4.22
CA SER A 112 -19.21 -11.32 4.64
C SER A 112 -17.80 -11.89 4.88
N ARG A 113 -17.70 -12.82 5.82
CA ARG A 113 -16.45 -13.54 6.07
C ARG A 113 -15.90 -14.18 4.78
N LYS A 114 -16.79 -14.75 3.98
CA LYS A 114 -16.45 -15.34 2.67
C LYS A 114 -15.80 -14.32 1.74
N TYR A 115 -16.39 -13.13 1.61
CA TYR A 115 -15.88 -12.06 0.76
C TYR A 115 -14.52 -11.54 1.28
N LEU A 116 -14.39 -11.35 2.60
CA LEU A 116 -13.15 -10.84 3.20
C LEU A 116 -11.97 -11.79 2.98
N ILE A 117 -12.20 -13.10 3.18
CA ILE A 117 -11.17 -14.11 2.92
C ILE A 117 -10.79 -14.13 1.45
N ALA A 118 -11.79 -14.17 0.54
CA ALA A 118 -11.54 -14.18 -0.89
C ALA A 118 -10.84 -12.89 -1.38
N SER A 119 -11.16 -11.74 -0.78
CA SER A 119 -10.47 -10.48 -1.07
C SER A 119 -9.01 -10.52 -0.61
N CYS A 120 -8.75 -11.04 0.57
CA CYS A 120 -7.41 -11.16 1.11
C CYS A 120 -6.53 -12.08 0.23
N ASP A 121 -7.08 -13.17 -0.27
CA ASP A 121 -6.35 -14.13 -1.11
C ASP A 121 -5.99 -13.55 -2.51
N ARG A 122 -6.62 -12.44 -2.91
CA ARG A 122 -6.36 -11.79 -4.20
C ARG A 122 -5.34 -10.66 -4.16
N VAL A 123 -4.91 -10.27 -2.97
CA VAL A 123 -3.96 -9.16 -2.75
C VAL A 123 -2.52 -9.59 -3.02
#